data_90e3ff6284928cd2945af3b55db443b2
#
_entry.id   90e3ff6284928cd2945af3b55db443b2
#
_cell.length_a   1.000
_cell.length_b   1.000
_cell.length_c   1.000
_cell.angle_alpha   90.00
_cell.angle_beta   90.00
_cell.angle_gamma   90.00
#
_symmetry.space_group_name_H-M   'P 1'
#
loop_
_entity.id
_entity.type
_entity.pdbx_description
1 polymer ?
#
loop_
_entity_poly.entity_id
_entity_poly.type
_entity_poly.pdbx_seq_one_letter_code
_entity_poly.pdbx_strand_id
1 'polypeptide(L)'
;MLERDNRGLGVDDPTALNPVGSKRVFLVDMAGATDVSGISLANTNDLPAGVTPVSKTLWLDIQAELAKAGVTVTEKMEGIAIGPRLDNGYAFIVVTDNDFSVTQTGTGEQFNRCTSGVGGVFSDVGLNDPCPTGQKLIDSYAYVFNVRGGSLAVLGVPEPATWAMLIAGFGLVGGALRRRRPQAA
;
A
#
# COMPACT_ATOMS: atom_id res chain seq x y z
N MET A 1 2.92 -5.33 6.73
CA MET A 1 3.47 -3.95 6.83
C MET A 1 4.21 -3.65 5.55
N LEU A 2 3.97 -2.49 4.94
CA LEU A 2 4.71 -1.98 3.79
C LEU A 2 5.84 -1.07 4.30
N GLU A 3 7.07 -1.30 3.82
CA GLU A 3 8.23 -0.44 4.02
C GLU A 3 8.79 0.00 2.68
N ARG A 4 9.06 1.27 2.54
CA ARG A 4 9.59 1.86 1.32
C ARG A 4 10.58 2.99 1.60
N ASP A 5 11.49 3.21 0.68
CA ASP A 5 12.22 4.47 0.55
C ASP A 5 11.46 5.46 -0.35
N ASN A 6 11.93 6.70 -0.43
CA ASN A 6 11.40 7.73 -1.32
C ASN A 6 12.16 7.78 -2.66
N ARG A 7 12.38 6.62 -3.29
CA ARG A 7 13.12 6.51 -4.54
C ARG A 7 12.31 5.80 -5.61
N GLY A 8 12.67 6.01 -6.86
CA GLY A 8 11.94 5.55 -8.03
C GLY A 8 11.24 6.70 -8.74
N LEU A 9 10.50 6.40 -9.80
CA LEU A 9 9.80 7.41 -10.60
C LEU A 9 8.73 8.12 -9.76
N GLY A 10 8.89 9.40 -9.53
CA GLY A 10 8.00 10.21 -8.71
C GLY A 10 8.31 11.69 -8.76
N VAL A 11 7.69 12.48 -7.88
CA VAL A 11 7.86 13.94 -7.86
C VAL A 11 9.29 14.32 -7.44
N ASP A 12 9.90 13.58 -6.52
CA ASP A 12 11.25 13.87 -6.04
C ASP A 12 12.35 13.35 -6.98
N ASP A 13 12.02 12.35 -7.84
CA ASP A 13 12.92 11.82 -8.86
C ASP A 13 12.17 11.54 -10.16
N PRO A 14 11.78 12.59 -10.91
CA PRO A 14 10.91 12.50 -12.08
C PRO A 14 11.51 11.75 -13.27
N THR A 15 12.78 11.39 -13.19
CA THR A 15 13.51 10.61 -14.19
C THR A 15 14.05 9.29 -13.66
N ALA A 16 13.76 8.97 -12.40
CA ALA A 16 14.15 7.74 -11.71
C ALA A 16 15.65 7.41 -11.82
N LEU A 17 16.51 8.42 -11.65
CA LEU A 17 17.97 8.27 -11.72
C LEU A 17 18.56 7.74 -10.41
N ASN A 18 17.89 7.94 -9.30
CA ASN A 18 18.36 7.45 -8.01
C ASN A 18 18.03 5.97 -7.82
N PRO A 19 19.01 5.13 -7.47
CA PRO A 19 18.75 3.71 -7.27
C PRO A 19 17.75 3.47 -6.14
N VAL A 20 16.74 2.66 -6.42
CA VAL A 20 15.77 2.22 -5.40
C VAL A 20 16.47 1.31 -4.41
N GLY A 21 16.30 1.56 -3.12
CA GLY A 21 16.90 0.77 -2.05
C GLY A 21 15.97 -0.28 -1.48
N SER A 22 14.70 0.06 -1.25
CA SER A 22 13.75 -0.87 -0.62
C SER A 22 12.29 -0.54 -0.95
N LYS A 23 11.57 -1.54 -1.48
CA LYS A 23 10.10 -1.57 -1.61
C LYS A 23 9.64 -2.96 -1.19
N ARG A 24 9.28 -3.15 0.09
CA ARG A 24 9.06 -4.48 0.66
C ARG A 24 7.81 -4.55 1.51
N VAL A 25 7.18 -5.73 1.51
CA VAL A 25 6.09 -6.06 2.42
C VAL A 25 6.56 -7.14 3.39
N PHE A 26 6.31 -6.90 4.66
CA PHE A 26 6.65 -7.82 5.74
C PHE A 26 5.40 -8.36 6.43
N LEU A 27 5.42 -9.61 6.80
CA LEU A 27 4.58 -10.17 7.85
C LEU A 27 5.12 -9.70 9.19
N VAL A 28 4.24 -9.20 10.02
CA VAL A 28 4.58 -8.72 11.37
C VAL A 28 3.90 -9.63 12.38
N ASP A 29 4.69 -10.25 13.25
CA ASP A 29 4.20 -10.99 14.39
C ASP A 29 4.31 -10.12 15.65
N MET A 30 3.19 -9.88 16.31
CA MET A 30 3.10 -9.09 17.53
C MET A 30 3.15 -9.96 18.81
N ALA A 31 3.26 -11.29 18.66
CA ALA A 31 3.33 -12.16 19.82
C ALA A 31 4.58 -11.87 20.67
N GLY A 32 4.39 -11.58 21.94
CA GLY A 32 5.46 -11.22 22.87
C GLY A 32 6.03 -9.81 22.71
N ALA A 33 5.51 -9.00 21.80
CA ALA A 33 5.90 -7.61 21.68
C ALA A 33 5.37 -6.78 22.87
N THR A 34 6.15 -5.78 23.28
CA THR A 34 5.77 -4.91 24.38
C THR A 34 4.74 -3.86 23.91
N ASP A 35 3.66 -3.68 24.67
CA ASP A 35 2.77 -2.55 24.51
C ASP A 35 3.50 -1.26 24.88
N VAL A 36 3.73 -0.40 23.92
CA VAL A 36 4.45 0.89 24.08
C VAL A 36 3.50 2.09 24.14
N SER A 37 2.21 1.90 24.28
CA SER A 37 1.23 3.00 24.32
C SER A 37 1.47 4.01 25.44
N GLY A 38 2.11 3.58 26.53
CA GLY A 38 2.52 4.44 27.66
C GLY A 38 3.98 4.87 27.66
N ILE A 39 4.73 4.60 26.58
CA ILE A 39 6.18 4.86 26.51
C ILE A 39 6.47 5.89 25.41
N SER A 40 7.20 6.97 25.76
CA SER A 40 7.67 7.91 24.74
C SER A 40 8.86 7.33 23.98
N LEU A 41 8.73 7.19 22.67
CA LEU A 41 9.80 6.81 21.75
C LEU A 41 10.36 8.03 20.99
N ALA A 42 10.00 9.25 21.41
CA ALA A 42 10.44 10.47 20.73
C ALA A 42 11.94 10.70 20.91
N ASN A 43 12.57 11.21 19.84
CA ASN A 43 13.98 11.62 19.79
C ASN A 43 15.00 10.49 20.07
N THR A 44 14.63 9.25 19.84
CA THR A 44 15.55 8.11 19.94
C THR A 44 15.31 7.10 18.83
N ASN A 45 16.39 6.50 18.34
CA ASN A 45 16.36 5.32 17.48
C ASN A 45 16.64 4.03 18.26
N ASP A 46 16.92 4.15 19.55
CA ASP A 46 17.21 3.03 20.43
C ASP A 46 15.93 2.56 21.13
N LEU A 47 15.79 1.26 21.29
CA LEU A 47 14.69 0.70 22.08
C LEU A 47 14.95 0.94 23.57
N PRO A 48 13.97 1.46 24.32
CA PRO A 48 14.07 1.57 25.78
C PRO A 48 14.29 0.18 26.42
N ALA A 49 14.94 0.16 27.56
CA ALA A 49 15.16 -1.08 28.30
C ALA A 49 13.83 -1.79 28.63
N GLY A 50 13.77 -3.10 28.38
CA GLY A 50 12.59 -3.90 28.61
C GLY A 50 11.54 -3.87 27.49
N VAL A 51 11.77 -3.11 26.41
CA VAL A 51 10.90 -3.13 25.23
C VAL A 51 11.32 -4.26 24.29
N THR A 52 10.41 -5.18 24.03
CA THR A 52 10.55 -6.23 23.01
C THR A 52 9.84 -5.78 21.73
N PRO A 53 10.55 -5.61 20.60
CA PRO A 53 9.94 -5.21 19.34
C PRO A 53 9.15 -6.37 18.72
N VAL A 54 8.28 -6.05 17.77
CA VAL A 54 7.63 -7.04 16.89
C VAL A 54 8.67 -7.78 16.05
N SER A 55 8.40 -9.03 15.69
CA SER A 55 9.22 -9.72 14.70
C SER A 55 8.69 -9.45 13.27
N LYS A 56 9.59 -9.38 12.29
CA LYS A 56 9.25 -9.13 10.89
C LYS A 56 9.85 -10.23 10.01
N THR A 57 9.04 -10.79 9.11
CA THR A 57 9.50 -11.72 8.07
C THR A 57 9.20 -11.12 6.70
N LEU A 58 10.19 -11.07 5.82
CA LEU A 58 9.97 -10.61 4.44
C LEU A 58 8.97 -11.52 3.75
N TRP A 59 7.90 -10.93 3.21
CA TRP A 59 6.84 -11.64 2.52
C TRP A 59 6.85 -11.38 1.01
N LEU A 60 7.04 -10.13 0.59
CA LEU A 60 7.10 -9.73 -0.81
C LEU A 60 8.15 -8.64 -1.00
N ASP A 61 9.11 -8.88 -1.88
CA ASP A 61 10.03 -7.85 -2.37
C ASP A 61 9.44 -7.27 -3.67
N ILE A 62 8.69 -6.16 -3.52
CA ILE A 62 8.00 -5.50 -4.63
C ILE A 62 9.00 -5.07 -5.70
N GLN A 63 10.12 -4.48 -5.30
CA GLN A 63 11.16 -4.03 -6.24
C GLN A 63 11.68 -5.19 -7.09
N ALA A 64 11.96 -6.34 -6.47
CA ALA A 64 12.45 -7.52 -7.19
C ALA A 64 11.40 -8.07 -8.16
N GLU A 65 10.13 -8.10 -7.78
CA GLU A 65 9.06 -8.59 -8.65
C GLU A 65 8.79 -7.64 -9.83
N LEU A 66 8.78 -6.31 -9.59
CA LEU A 66 8.64 -5.33 -10.66
C LEU A 66 9.83 -5.37 -11.63
N ALA A 67 11.05 -5.53 -11.12
CA ALA A 67 12.24 -5.67 -11.96
C ALA A 67 12.17 -6.93 -12.86
N LYS A 68 11.73 -8.08 -12.33
CA LYS A 68 11.50 -9.30 -13.13
C LYS A 68 10.45 -9.09 -14.22
N ALA A 69 9.44 -8.28 -13.96
CA ALA A 69 8.39 -7.97 -14.93
C ALA A 69 8.78 -6.85 -15.91
N GLY A 70 9.95 -6.24 -15.77
CA GLY A 70 10.37 -5.09 -16.57
C GLY A 70 9.52 -3.83 -16.34
N VAL A 71 8.91 -3.73 -15.15
CA VAL A 71 8.02 -2.63 -14.79
C VAL A 71 8.77 -1.60 -13.95
N THR A 72 8.54 -0.33 -14.25
CA THR A 72 9.15 0.79 -13.52
C THR A 72 8.72 0.79 -12.06
N VAL A 73 9.69 0.93 -11.17
CA VAL A 73 9.45 1.13 -9.74
C VAL A 73 9.14 2.60 -9.49
N THR A 74 8.01 2.86 -8.84
CA THR A 74 7.58 4.21 -8.48
C THR A 74 8.01 4.60 -7.08
N GLU A 75 8.02 5.90 -6.83
CA GLU A 75 8.51 6.49 -5.58
C GLU A 75 7.65 6.11 -4.37
N LYS A 76 6.40 6.55 -4.34
CA LYS A 76 5.53 6.51 -3.16
C LYS A 76 4.50 5.38 -3.25
N MET A 77 4.87 4.21 -2.76
CA MET A 77 3.95 3.11 -2.55
C MET A 77 3.33 3.25 -1.15
N GLU A 78 2.06 3.60 -1.04
CA GLU A 78 1.45 4.00 0.24
C GLU A 78 0.24 3.17 0.65
N GLY A 79 -0.44 2.54 -0.30
CA GLY A 79 -1.59 1.69 -0.01
C GLY A 79 -1.33 0.23 -0.33
N ILE A 80 -1.82 -0.66 0.53
CA ILE A 80 -1.84 -2.10 0.28
C ILE A 80 -3.22 -2.67 0.60
N ALA A 81 -3.66 -3.62 -0.23
CA ALA A 81 -4.92 -4.33 -0.02
C ALA A 81 -4.83 -5.77 -0.52
N ILE A 82 -5.62 -6.64 0.11
CA ILE A 82 -5.89 -7.98 -0.41
C ILE A 82 -7.16 -7.87 -1.24
N GLY A 83 -7.03 -8.17 -2.52
CA GLY A 83 -8.11 -8.13 -3.49
C GLY A 83 -8.83 -9.48 -3.63
N PRO A 84 -9.57 -9.67 -4.71
CA PRO A 84 -10.35 -10.88 -4.94
C PRO A 84 -9.47 -12.13 -5.08
N ARG A 85 -10.09 -13.27 -4.83
CA ARG A 85 -9.50 -14.58 -5.12
C ARG A 85 -9.32 -14.74 -6.62
N LEU A 86 -8.17 -15.25 -7.01
CA LEU A 86 -7.81 -15.67 -8.36
C LEU A 86 -7.80 -17.20 -8.41
N ASP A 87 -7.65 -17.79 -9.60
CA ASP A 87 -7.68 -19.25 -9.79
C ASP A 87 -6.68 -20.01 -8.90
N ASN A 88 -5.50 -19.41 -8.66
CA ASN A 88 -4.40 -20.03 -7.91
C ASN A 88 -3.88 -19.18 -6.76
N GLY A 89 -4.67 -18.23 -6.25
CA GLY A 89 -4.23 -17.33 -5.18
C GLY A 89 -5.18 -16.19 -4.94
N TYR A 90 -4.60 -15.06 -4.55
CA TYR A 90 -5.31 -13.80 -4.32
C TYR A 90 -4.58 -12.64 -5.00
N ALA A 91 -5.33 -11.64 -5.42
CA ALA A 91 -4.75 -10.38 -5.81
C ALA A 91 -4.20 -9.67 -4.55
N PHE A 92 -2.93 -9.29 -4.57
CA PHE A 92 -2.36 -8.36 -3.61
C PHE A 92 -2.10 -7.04 -4.33
N ILE A 93 -2.73 -5.98 -3.87
CA ILE A 93 -2.77 -4.69 -4.57
C ILE A 93 -1.89 -3.71 -3.80
N VAL A 94 -1.01 -3.03 -4.53
CA VAL A 94 -0.19 -1.93 -4.02
C VAL A 94 -0.50 -0.70 -4.84
N VAL A 95 -0.87 0.39 -4.20
CA VAL A 95 -1.17 1.66 -4.87
C VAL A 95 -0.13 2.72 -4.51
N THR A 96 0.10 3.64 -5.44
CA THR A 96 1.06 4.72 -5.28
C THR A 96 0.35 6.05 -5.14
N ASP A 97 0.97 6.96 -4.39
CA ASP A 97 0.67 8.38 -4.42
C ASP A 97 1.64 9.09 -5.36
N ASN A 98 1.15 10.02 -6.14
CA ASN A 98 1.93 10.85 -7.06
C ASN A 98 1.96 12.33 -6.64
N ASP A 99 1.49 12.67 -5.44
CA ASP A 99 1.36 14.06 -4.95
C ASP A 99 0.66 14.99 -5.96
N PHE A 100 -0.31 14.47 -6.72
CA PHE A 100 -0.94 15.15 -7.86
C PHE A 100 0.04 15.64 -8.94
N SER A 101 1.27 15.09 -8.97
CA SER A 101 2.39 15.56 -9.79
C SER A 101 2.79 17.02 -9.52
N VAL A 102 2.59 17.49 -8.28
CA VAL A 102 2.86 18.86 -7.86
C VAL A 102 4.11 18.91 -6.98
N THR A 103 4.98 19.85 -7.31
CA THR A 103 6.13 20.25 -6.50
C THR A 103 6.00 21.69 -6.03
N GLN A 104 6.81 22.08 -5.04
CA GLN A 104 6.85 23.48 -4.60
C GLN A 104 8.28 23.97 -4.37
N THR A 105 8.49 25.25 -4.54
CA THR A 105 9.75 25.91 -4.18
C THR A 105 9.84 26.14 -2.67
N GLY A 106 11.03 26.52 -2.20
CA GLY A 106 11.22 26.90 -0.80
C GLY A 106 10.38 28.10 -0.34
N THR A 107 9.82 28.88 -1.24
CA THR A 107 8.89 30.00 -0.99
C THR A 107 7.41 29.54 -0.98
N GLY A 108 7.13 28.27 -1.27
CA GLY A 108 5.78 27.70 -1.28
C GLY A 108 5.05 27.86 -2.61
N GLU A 109 5.68 28.40 -3.65
CA GLU A 109 5.10 28.47 -5.00
C GLU A 109 5.02 27.07 -5.61
N GLN A 110 3.85 26.69 -6.14
CA GLN A 110 3.54 25.35 -6.64
C GLN A 110 3.60 25.26 -8.16
N PHE A 111 4.08 24.11 -8.65
CA PHE A 111 4.24 23.81 -10.06
C PHE A 111 3.79 22.37 -10.34
N ASN A 112 3.25 22.14 -11.53
CA ASN A 112 3.12 20.79 -12.07
C ASN A 112 4.50 20.29 -12.51
N ARG A 113 4.87 19.09 -12.07
CA ARG A 113 6.07 18.39 -12.51
C ARG A 113 5.74 17.43 -13.63
N CYS A 114 6.29 17.71 -14.81
CA CYS A 114 6.12 16.90 -16.01
C CYS A 114 7.36 16.05 -16.26
N THR A 115 7.21 14.83 -16.75
CA THR A 115 8.33 13.93 -17.06
C THR A 115 8.12 13.20 -18.36
N SER A 116 9.21 12.87 -19.06
CA SER A 116 9.22 11.92 -20.18
C SER A 116 9.52 10.48 -19.73
N GLY A 117 9.64 10.23 -18.43
CA GLY A 117 9.86 8.92 -17.85
C GLY A 117 11.30 8.63 -17.47
N VAL A 118 11.58 7.34 -17.21
CA VAL A 118 12.88 6.86 -16.71
C VAL A 118 14.02 7.24 -17.64
N GLY A 119 15.07 7.86 -17.08
CA GLY A 119 16.26 8.29 -17.84
C GLY A 119 16.01 9.45 -18.81
N GLY A 120 14.81 10.02 -18.79
CA GLY A 120 14.41 11.09 -19.68
C GLY A 120 14.70 12.49 -19.14
N VAL A 121 13.79 13.43 -19.45
CA VAL A 121 13.85 14.83 -19.00
C VAL A 121 12.59 15.18 -18.21
N PHE A 122 12.68 16.22 -17.40
CA PHE A 122 11.52 16.76 -16.69
C PHE A 122 11.48 18.30 -16.80
N SER A 123 10.31 18.85 -16.53
CA SER A 123 10.07 20.30 -16.50
C SER A 123 9.04 20.62 -15.43
N ASP A 124 9.21 21.73 -14.75
CA ASP A 124 8.20 22.30 -13.88
C ASP A 124 7.46 23.40 -14.66
N VAL A 125 6.13 23.33 -14.67
CA VAL A 125 5.25 24.28 -15.38
C VAL A 125 4.19 24.82 -14.41
N GLY A 126 3.57 25.96 -14.75
CA GLY A 126 2.47 26.48 -13.91
C GLY A 126 1.34 25.46 -13.74
N LEU A 127 0.61 25.51 -12.62
CA LEU A 127 -0.43 24.52 -12.28
C LEU A 127 -1.52 24.37 -13.36
N ASN A 128 -1.75 25.40 -14.16
CA ASN A 128 -2.75 25.38 -15.23
C ASN A 128 -2.13 25.24 -16.63
N ASP A 129 -0.81 25.09 -16.71
CA ASP A 129 -0.10 24.98 -17.98
C ASP A 129 0.02 23.52 -18.40
N PRO A 130 -0.07 23.22 -19.71
CA PRO A 130 0.14 21.86 -20.20
C PRO A 130 1.61 21.46 -20.10
N CYS A 131 1.86 20.17 -19.95
CA CYS A 131 3.21 19.63 -20.05
C CYS A 131 3.79 19.86 -21.45
N PRO A 132 5.12 20.11 -21.56
CA PRO A 132 5.80 20.18 -22.84
C PRO A 132 5.62 18.92 -23.68
N THR A 133 5.73 19.06 -25.00
CA THR A 133 5.61 17.92 -25.93
C THR A 133 6.55 16.77 -25.53
N GLY A 134 6.02 15.57 -25.43
CA GLY A 134 6.77 14.37 -25.03
C GLY A 134 6.91 14.18 -23.52
N GLN A 135 6.35 15.06 -22.71
CA GLN A 135 6.24 14.91 -21.26
C GLN A 135 4.79 14.83 -20.83
N LYS A 136 4.55 14.25 -19.66
CA LYS A 136 3.23 14.16 -19.01
C LYS A 136 3.38 14.32 -17.50
N LEU A 137 2.27 14.56 -16.83
CA LEU A 137 2.23 14.49 -15.37
C LEU A 137 2.63 13.07 -14.91
N ILE A 138 3.14 12.96 -13.70
CA ILE A 138 3.49 11.69 -13.10
C ILE A 138 2.21 10.93 -12.77
N ASP A 139 2.09 9.70 -13.27
CA ASP A 139 0.91 8.87 -13.06
C ASP A 139 0.90 8.23 -11.66
N SER A 140 -0.30 8.02 -11.12
CA SER A 140 -0.49 7.05 -10.04
C SER A 140 -0.61 5.63 -10.61
N TYR A 141 -0.09 4.65 -9.89
CA TYR A 141 -0.07 3.25 -10.30
C TYR A 141 -0.80 2.37 -9.29
N ALA A 142 -1.42 1.32 -9.81
CA ALA A 142 -1.89 0.20 -9.03
C ALA A 142 -1.17 -1.06 -9.52
N TYR A 143 -0.29 -1.62 -8.70
CA TYR A 143 0.37 -2.89 -8.98
C TYR A 143 -0.44 -4.03 -8.39
N VAL A 144 -0.68 -5.06 -9.19
CA VAL A 144 -1.42 -6.24 -8.75
C VAL A 144 -0.51 -7.47 -8.83
N PHE A 145 -0.26 -8.08 -7.69
CA PHE A 145 0.53 -9.30 -7.56
C PHE A 145 -0.40 -10.49 -7.33
N ASN A 146 -0.16 -11.60 -8.02
CA ASN A 146 -0.83 -12.87 -7.72
C ASN A 146 -0.07 -13.58 -6.60
N VAL A 147 -0.65 -13.61 -5.41
CA VAL A 147 -0.07 -14.27 -4.24
C VAL A 147 -0.78 -15.60 -3.99
N ARG A 148 -0.02 -16.69 -4.03
CA ARG A 148 -0.57 -18.04 -3.87
C ARG A 148 -1.16 -18.23 -2.45
N GLY A 149 -2.29 -18.94 -2.37
CA GLY A 149 -3.14 -19.04 -1.19
C GLY A 149 -2.46 -19.45 0.12
N GLY A 150 -1.41 -20.28 0.08
CA GLY A 150 -0.66 -20.69 1.27
C GLY A 150 0.00 -19.53 2.02
N SER A 151 0.38 -18.47 1.30
CA SER A 151 1.00 -17.28 1.92
C SER A 151 -0.01 -16.39 2.65
N LEU A 152 -1.30 -16.46 2.27
CA LEU A 152 -2.38 -15.67 2.91
C LEU A 152 -3.04 -16.40 4.08
N ALA A 153 -2.91 -17.72 4.17
CA ALA A 153 -3.38 -18.47 5.34
C ALA A 153 -2.69 -17.98 6.63
N VAL A 154 -1.44 -17.52 6.52
CA VAL A 154 -0.69 -16.93 7.62
C VAL A 154 -1.25 -15.56 8.06
N LEU A 155 -1.97 -14.85 7.18
CA LEU A 155 -2.55 -13.53 7.48
C LEU A 155 -3.89 -13.61 8.22
N GLY A 156 -4.43 -14.81 8.47
CA GLY A 156 -5.72 -14.98 9.14
C GLY A 156 -6.87 -14.32 8.37
N VAL A 157 -6.75 -14.20 7.04
CA VAL A 157 -7.83 -13.65 6.21
C VAL A 157 -9.05 -14.55 6.31
N PRO A 158 -10.21 -14.05 6.80
CA PRO A 158 -11.42 -14.87 6.91
C PRO A 158 -11.79 -15.45 5.55
N GLU A 159 -11.89 -16.76 5.46
CA GLU A 159 -12.30 -17.45 4.23
C GLU A 159 -13.75 -17.07 3.85
N PRO A 160 -14.13 -17.12 2.56
CA PRO A 160 -15.51 -16.87 2.11
C PRO A 160 -16.56 -17.68 2.89
N ALA A 161 -16.21 -18.88 3.40
CA ALA A 161 -17.07 -19.68 4.26
C ALA A 161 -17.43 -18.99 5.58
N THR A 162 -16.51 -18.21 6.16
CA THR A 162 -16.75 -17.42 7.38
C THR A 162 -17.78 -16.33 7.11
N TRP A 163 -17.70 -15.65 5.98
CA TRP A 163 -18.70 -14.66 5.57
C TRP A 163 -20.07 -15.30 5.30
N ALA A 164 -20.10 -16.45 4.63
CA ALA A 164 -21.34 -17.21 4.39
C ALA A 164 -22.01 -17.62 5.71
N MET A 165 -21.23 -18.10 6.68
CA MET A 165 -21.73 -18.45 8.02
C MET A 165 -22.24 -17.24 8.79
N LEU A 166 -21.57 -16.09 8.68
CA LEU A 166 -22.00 -14.84 9.31
C LEU A 166 -23.32 -14.34 8.72
N ILE A 167 -23.47 -14.35 7.40
CA ILE A 167 -24.71 -13.98 6.68
C ILE A 167 -25.83 -14.96 7.03
N ALA A 168 -25.57 -16.26 7.03
CA ALA A 168 -26.53 -17.29 7.39
C ALA A 168 -26.96 -17.14 8.87
N GLY A 169 -26.03 -16.88 9.78
CA GLY A 169 -26.31 -16.64 11.21
C GLY A 169 -27.24 -15.45 11.42
N PHE A 170 -26.92 -14.30 10.83
CA PHE A 170 -27.78 -13.10 10.91
C PHE A 170 -29.11 -13.31 10.21
N GLY A 171 -29.15 -14.04 9.09
CA GLY A 171 -30.38 -14.39 8.39
C GLY A 171 -31.32 -15.24 9.22
N LEU A 172 -30.79 -16.25 9.92
CA LEU A 172 -31.57 -17.13 10.80
C LEU A 172 -32.10 -16.36 12.01
N VAL A 173 -31.30 -15.53 12.67
CA VAL A 173 -31.72 -14.70 13.80
C VAL A 173 -32.80 -13.71 13.36
N GLY A 174 -32.60 -13.02 12.24
CA GLY A 174 -33.58 -12.08 11.70
C GLY A 174 -34.90 -12.76 11.32
N GLY A 175 -34.84 -13.96 10.72
CA GLY A 175 -36.01 -14.78 10.39
C GLY A 175 -36.79 -15.23 11.64
N ALA A 176 -36.09 -15.64 12.68
CA ALA A 176 -36.69 -16.06 13.95
C ALA A 176 -37.39 -14.89 14.67
N LEU A 177 -36.78 -13.71 14.69
CA LEU A 177 -37.37 -12.49 15.26
C LEU A 177 -38.60 -12.04 14.49
N ARG A 178 -38.62 -12.16 13.16
CA ARG A 178 -39.77 -11.80 12.33
C ARG A 178 -40.98 -12.72 12.57
N ARG A 179 -40.76 -14.01 12.83
CA ARG A 179 -41.83 -14.98 13.15
C ARG A 179 -42.47 -14.74 14.52
N ARG A 180 -41.80 -14.04 15.44
CA ARG A 180 -42.30 -13.74 16.80
C ARG A 180 -43.16 -12.47 16.88
N ARG A 181 -43.36 -11.75 15.79
CA ARG A 181 -44.33 -10.61 15.79
C ARG A 181 -45.73 -11.15 15.91
N PRO A 182 -46.49 -10.86 17.03
CA PRO A 182 -47.88 -11.24 17.13
C PRO A 182 -48.65 -10.51 16.04
N GLN A 183 -49.49 -11.24 15.32
CA GLN A 183 -50.52 -10.60 14.50
C GLN A 183 -51.44 -9.83 15.45
N ALA A 184 -51.40 -8.51 15.38
CA ALA A 184 -52.41 -7.68 16.03
C ALA A 184 -53.75 -7.96 15.32
N ALA A 185 -54.72 -8.46 16.11
CA ALA A 185 -56.10 -8.65 15.72
C ALA A 185 -56.82 -7.29 15.57
#